data_0385bef1969a178b14ea4f7126caf2eb
#
_entry.id   0385bef1969a178b14ea4f7126caf2eb
#
_cell.length_a   1.000
_cell.length_b   1.000
_cell.length_c   1.000
_cell.angle_alpha   90.00
_cell.angle_beta   90.00
_cell.angle_gamma   90.00
#
_symmetry.space_group_name_H-M   'P 1'
#
loop_
_entity.id
_entity.type
_entity.pdbx_description
1 polymer ?
#
loop_
_entity_poly.entity_id
_entity_poly.type
_entity_poly.pdbx_seq_one_letter_code
_entity_poly.pdbx_strand_id
1 'polypeptide(L)'
;MGYYLAGVKLGQTVDITGIDLKHGRSYPFEYIRKDVLEVLKDDDYLKQFDLINASPPCQTHSRAKHLMKAQGNETKKLDLLPEVTAALIKSGQPYVIENVVGSPLKNTIMLCGSAFGLKVRRHRLFESNMALVGTVCNHKEQGKPIGVYGALGDQPQGRDLKTGAYVYGGRIAQTIDEASXAMGINWMKWGELKEAIPPAYTQYIGEQIIRNKQVG
;
A
#
# COMPACT_ATOMS: atom_id res chain seq x y z
N MET A 1 -3.60 -8.96 5.41
CA MET A 1 -2.65 -10.12 5.51
C MET A 1 -1.41 -9.78 6.35
N GLY A 2 -0.66 -8.72 6.05
CA GLY A 2 0.60 -8.45 6.78
C GLY A 2 0.44 -8.32 8.30
N TYR A 3 -0.53 -7.57 8.76
CA TYR A 3 -0.80 -7.44 10.21
C TYR A 3 -1.12 -8.79 10.86
N TYR A 4 -1.88 -9.64 10.16
CA TYR A 4 -2.15 -11.00 10.62
C TYR A 4 -0.85 -11.80 10.77
N LEU A 5 0.04 -11.73 9.76
CA LEU A 5 1.33 -12.41 9.80
C LEU A 5 2.23 -11.88 10.93
N ALA A 6 2.16 -10.58 11.24
CA ALA A 6 2.87 -10.00 12.38
C ALA A 6 2.39 -10.61 13.71
N GLY A 7 1.09 -10.74 13.87
CA GLY A 7 0.50 -11.41 15.03
C GLY A 7 0.97 -12.85 15.16
N VAL A 8 0.83 -13.63 14.10
CA VAL A 8 1.29 -15.03 14.08
C VAL A 8 2.77 -15.14 14.50
N LYS A 9 3.62 -14.29 13.94
CA LYS A 9 5.07 -14.30 14.24
C LYS A 9 5.37 -13.97 15.71
N LEU A 10 4.55 -13.10 16.33
CA LEU A 10 4.76 -12.65 17.70
C LEU A 10 3.85 -13.34 18.72
N GLY A 11 3.12 -14.38 18.31
CA GLY A 11 2.23 -15.13 19.20
C GLY A 11 1.01 -14.35 19.67
N GLN A 12 0.53 -13.41 18.85
CA GLN A 12 -0.63 -12.56 19.16
C GLN A 12 -1.77 -12.87 18.19
N THR A 13 -2.99 -12.90 18.67
CA THR A 13 -4.19 -12.98 17.82
C THR A 13 -4.45 -11.60 17.23
N VAL A 14 -4.66 -11.54 15.92
CA VAL A 14 -5.00 -10.30 15.20
C VAL A 14 -6.25 -10.57 14.37
N ASP A 15 -7.35 -9.92 14.73
CA ASP A 15 -8.60 -9.94 13.97
C ASP A 15 -8.59 -8.77 13.00
N ILE A 16 -9.01 -9.01 11.76
CA ILE A 16 -8.97 -8.00 10.70
C ILE A 16 -10.34 -7.86 10.07
N THR A 17 -10.81 -6.61 9.97
CA THR A 17 -12.01 -6.25 9.23
C THR A 17 -11.62 -5.32 8.08
N GLY A 18 -11.94 -5.69 6.85
CA GLY A 18 -11.74 -4.86 5.67
C GLY A 18 -12.99 -4.07 5.33
N ILE A 19 -12.83 -2.82 4.91
CA ILE A 19 -13.93 -1.95 4.49
C ILE A 19 -13.59 -1.31 3.14
N ASP A 20 -14.46 -1.47 2.15
CA ASP A 20 -14.31 -0.86 0.83
C ASP A 20 -15.69 -0.82 0.14
N LEU A 21 -15.86 0.06 -0.81
CA LEU A 21 -17.05 0.10 -1.68
C LEU A 21 -17.08 -1.04 -2.68
N LYS A 22 -15.92 -1.51 -3.12
CA LYS A 22 -15.79 -2.62 -4.08
C LYS A 22 -16.04 -3.96 -3.40
N HIS A 23 -16.38 -4.97 -4.18
CA HIS A 23 -16.57 -6.32 -3.66
C HIS A 23 -15.22 -7.00 -3.38
N GLY A 24 -14.96 -7.33 -2.14
CA GLY A 24 -13.70 -7.97 -1.72
C GLY A 24 -13.69 -9.49 -1.88
N ARG A 25 -13.92 -10.00 -3.10
CA ARG A 25 -14.04 -11.46 -3.36
C ARG A 25 -12.80 -12.28 -2.96
N SER A 26 -11.62 -11.67 -3.12
CA SER A 26 -10.34 -12.32 -2.78
C SER A 26 -9.83 -11.94 -1.38
N TYR A 27 -10.62 -11.19 -0.60
CA TYR A 27 -10.19 -10.72 0.71
C TYR A 27 -10.30 -11.88 1.73
N PRO A 28 -9.22 -12.23 2.42
CA PRO A 28 -9.20 -13.45 3.25
C PRO A 28 -9.73 -13.28 4.69
N PHE A 29 -10.28 -12.12 5.04
CA PHE A 29 -10.76 -11.80 6.39
C PHE A 29 -12.19 -11.28 6.32
N GLU A 30 -12.76 -10.92 7.47
CA GLU A 30 -14.05 -10.25 7.53
C GLU A 30 -14.06 -9.02 6.62
N TYR A 31 -15.16 -8.83 5.91
CA TYR A 31 -15.26 -7.75 4.92
C TYR A 31 -16.64 -7.09 4.96
N ILE A 32 -16.64 -5.78 5.07
CA ILE A 32 -17.84 -4.97 5.08
C ILE A 32 -17.83 -4.05 3.84
N ARG A 33 -18.86 -4.17 3.02
CA ARG A 33 -19.01 -3.30 1.84
C ARG A 33 -19.72 -2.01 2.27
N LYS A 34 -18.95 -0.93 2.51
CA LYS A 34 -19.47 0.34 2.99
C LYS A 34 -18.55 1.48 2.55
N ASP A 35 -19.11 2.69 2.46
CA ASP A 35 -18.31 3.89 2.21
C ASP A 35 -17.45 4.19 3.44
N VAL A 36 -16.14 4.29 3.22
CA VAL A 36 -15.18 4.55 4.31
C VAL A 36 -15.47 5.88 5.00
N LEU A 37 -15.93 6.90 4.28
CA LEU A 37 -16.25 8.20 4.87
C LEU A 37 -17.45 8.13 5.82
N GLU A 38 -18.38 7.20 5.58
CA GLU A 38 -19.50 6.97 6.52
C GLU A 38 -19.01 6.22 7.77
N VAL A 39 -18.11 5.24 7.58
CA VAL A 39 -17.54 4.50 8.71
C VAL A 39 -16.71 5.41 9.61
N LEU A 40 -15.92 6.31 9.01
CA LEU A 40 -15.04 7.22 9.75
C LEU A 40 -15.79 8.30 10.56
N LYS A 41 -17.11 8.43 10.39
CA LYS A 41 -17.96 9.31 11.23
C LYS A 41 -18.41 8.64 12.53
N ASP A 42 -18.26 7.33 12.63
CA ASP A 42 -18.75 6.54 13.78
C ASP A 42 -17.60 6.33 14.78
N ASP A 43 -17.41 7.31 15.67
CA ASP A 43 -16.33 7.29 16.66
C ASP A 43 -16.43 6.05 17.58
N ASP A 44 -17.63 5.60 17.93
CA ASP A 44 -17.81 4.44 18.80
C ASP A 44 -17.44 3.13 18.08
N TYR A 45 -17.70 3.06 16.77
CA TYR A 45 -17.24 1.94 15.99
C TYR A 45 -15.71 1.94 15.87
N LEU A 46 -15.09 3.11 15.63
CA LEU A 46 -13.63 3.21 15.48
C LEU A 46 -12.88 2.82 16.77
N LYS A 47 -13.45 3.13 17.94
CA LYS A 47 -12.85 2.79 19.26
C LYS A 47 -12.71 1.28 19.49
N GLN A 48 -13.42 0.46 18.71
CA GLN A 48 -13.34 -1.00 18.84
C GLN A 48 -12.03 -1.57 18.28
N PHE A 49 -11.27 -0.77 17.52
CA PHE A 49 -10.07 -1.24 16.83
C PHE A 49 -8.81 -0.73 17.51
N ASP A 50 -7.83 -1.61 17.66
CA ASP A 50 -6.48 -1.28 18.16
C ASP A 50 -5.65 -0.52 17.14
N LEU A 51 -6.00 -0.62 15.86
CA LEU A 51 -5.28 0.02 14.76
C LEU A 51 -6.22 0.18 13.56
N ILE A 52 -6.20 1.35 12.97
CA ILE A 52 -6.91 1.63 11.71
C ILE A 52 -5.88 1.84 10.61
N ASN A 53 -5.90 0.98 9.57
CA ASN A 53 -5.03 1.14 8.41
C ASN A 53 -5.84 1.64 7.22
N ALA A 54 -5.42 2.73 6.60
CA ALA A 54 -6.10 3.32 5.45
C ALA A 54 -5.15 3.43 4.26
N SER A 55 -5.66 3.08 3.07
CA SER A 55 -4.94 3.27 1.80
C SER A 55 -5.87 3.97 0.82
N PRO A 56 -6.15 5.27 1.03
CA PRO A 56 -7.06 6.01 0.16
C PRO A 56 -6.49 6.11 -1.27
N PRO A 57 -7.37 6.20 -2.29
CA PRO A 57 -6.94 6.18 -3.68
C PRO A 57 -5.82 7.16 -4.00
N CYS A 58 -4.76 6.66 -4.65
CA CYS A 58 -3.55 7.41 -4.98
C CYS A 58 -3.60 8.10 -6.35
N GLN A 59 -4.73 8.02 -7.04
CA GLN A 59 -4.83 8.41 -8.46
C GLN A 59 -4.55 9.90 -8.71
N THR A 60 -4.77 10.75 -7.71
CA THR A 60 -4.45 12.18 -7.79
C THR A 60 -2.96 12.48 -7.53
N HIS A 61 -2.25 11.58 -6.89
CA HIS A 61 -0.86 11.79 -6.46
C HIS A 61 0.16 10.90 -7.18
N SER A 62 -0.30 9.92 -7.97
CA SER A 62 0.61 9.01 -8.66
C SER A 62 1.30 9.68 -9.86
N ARG A 63 2.52 9.23 -10.18
CA ARG A 63 3.25 9.68 -11.37
C ARG A 63 2.48 9.42 -12.67
N ALA A 64 1.59 8.43 -12.68
CA ALA A 64 0.71 8.15 -13.82
C ALA A 64 -0.22 9.32 -14.15
N LYS A 65 -0.54 10.19 -13.19
CA LYS A 65 -1.36 11.40 -13.41
C LYS A 65 -0.72 12.33 -14.46
N HIS A 66 0.59 12.52 -14.40
CA HIS A 66 1.28 13.39 -15.35
C HIS A 66 1.19 12.87 -16.79
N LEU A 67 1.23 11.54 -16.94
CA LEU A 67 1.08 10.90 -18.27
C LEU A 67 -0.36 11.02 -18.79
N MET A 68 -1.35 10.84 -17.92
CA MET A 68 -2.77 10.95 -18.28
C MET A 68 -3.15 12.39 -18.66
N LYS A 69 -2.62 13.38 -17.93
CA LYS A 69 -2.84 14.79 -18.23
C LYS A 69 -2.24 15.17 -19.58
N ALA A 70 -1.05 14.66 -19.90
CA ALA A 70 -0.41 14.88 -21.18
C ALA A 70 -1.20 14.28 -22.37
N GLN A 71 -2.05 13.27 -22.09
CA GLN A 71 -2.91 12.62 -23.09
C GLN A 71 -4.33 13.20 -23.16
N GLY A 72 -4.63 14.28 -22.42
CA GLY A 72 -5.92 14.94 -22.44
C GLY A 72 -7.07 14.20 -21.71
N ASN A 73 -6.75 13.15 -20.98
CA ASN A 73 -7.73 12.33 -20.25
C ASN A 73 -7.89 12.82 -18.80
N GLU A 74 -8.55 13.96 -18.61
CA GLU A 74 -8.90 14.46 -17.29
C GLU A 74 -10.23 13.86 -16.80
N THR A 75 -10.15 12.77 -16.04
CA THR A 75 -11.27 12.38 -15.19
C THR A 75 -11.13 13.06 -13.83
N LYS A 76 -12.17 13.72 -13.36
CA LYS A 76 -12.27 14.24 -11.98
C LYS A 76 -12.21 13.04 -11.02
N LYS A 77 -11.04 12.72 -10.55
CA LYS A 77 -10.84 11.64 -9.57
C LYS A 77 -10.91 12.25 -8.17
N LEU A 78 -11.79 11.71 -7.37
CA LEU A 78 -11.99 12.15 -5.99
C LEU A 78 -10.72 11.87 -5.16
N ASP A 79 -10.17 12.91 -4.57
CA ASP A 79 -9.03 12.79 -3.65
C ASP A 79 -9.56 12.63 -2.23
N LEU A 80 -9.62 11.41 -1.75
CA LEU A 80 -10.11 11.09 -0.41
C LEU A 80 -9.03 11.25 0.67
N LEU A 81 -7.76 11.45 0.29
CA LEU A 81 -6.66 11.46 1.25
C LEU A 81 -6.82 12.55 2.33
N PRO A 82 -7.15 13.81 1.99
CA PRO A 82 -7.32 14.83 3.03
C PRO A 82 -8.44 14.52 4.03
N GLU A 83 -9.60 14.05 3.53
CA GLU A 83 -10.76 13.74 4.38
C GLU A 83 -10.48 12.53 5.29
N VAL A 84 -9.89 11.48 4.74
CA VAL A 84 -9.52 10.27 5.50
C VAL A 84 -8.48 10.64 6.59
N THR A 85 -7.45 11.42 6.22
CA THR A 85 -6.42 11.85 7.16
C THR A 85 -7.03 12.66 8.31
N ALA A 86 -7.87 13.65 7.98
CA ALA A 86 -8.51 14.49 9.00
C ALA A 86 -9.39 13.67 9.94
N ALA A 87 -10.15 12.72 9.41
CA ALA A 87 -11.02 11.87 10.22
C ALA A 87 -10.22 10.96 11.16
N LEU A 88 -9.11 10.38 10.68
CA LEU A 88 -8.25 9.53 11.51
C LEU A 88 -7.56 10.32 12.62
N ILE A 89 -7.07 11.53 12.31
CA ILE A 89 -6.50 12.42 13.34
C ILE A 89 -7.56 12.76 14.40
N LYS A 90 -8.76 13.12 13.95
CA LYS A 90 -9.88 13.48 14.85
C LYS A 90 -10.29 12.31 15.76
N SER A 91 -10.27 11.09 15.25
CA SER A 91 -10.69 9.89 16.01
C SER A 91 -9.81 9.63 17.23
N GLY A 92 -8.55 10.09 17.21
CA GLY A 92 -7.58 9.81 18.26
C GLY A 92 -7.10 8.36 18.32
N GLN A 93 -7.58 7.49 17.44
CA GLN A 93 -7.19 6.09 17.41
C GLN A 93 -5.77 5.92 16.81
N PRO A 94 -5.06 4.84 17.18
CA PRO A 94 -3.84 4.48 16.45
C PRO A 94 -4.15 4.25 14.97
N TYR A 95 -3.36 4.91 14.08
CA TYR A 95 -3.61 4.75 12.64
C TYR A 95 -2.31 4.65 11.84
N VAL A 96 -2.44 4.06 10.68
CA VAL A 96 -1.42 4.04 9.61
C VAL A 96 -2.11 4.42 8.30
N ILE A 97 -1.58 5.42 7.60
CA ILE A 97 -2.08 5.81 6.27
C ILE A 97 -0.99 5.51 5.24
N GLU A 98 -1.32 4.73 4.22
CA GLU A 98 -0.42 4.39 3.13
C GLU A 98 -0.76 5.20 1.89
N ASN A 99 0.29 5.63 1.16
CA ASN A 99 0.07 6.21 -0.17
C ASN A 99 1.38 6.16 -0.99
N VAL A 100 1.29 6.60 -2.26
CA VAL A 100 2.43 6.63 -3.18
C VAL A 100 3.42 7.75 -2.83
N VAL A 101 4.66 7.59 -3.29
CA VAL A 101 5.66 8.66 -3.21
C VAL A 101 5.15 9.86 -4.00
N GLY A 102 5.19 11.03 -3.36
CA GLY A 102 4.65 12.29 -3.92
C GLY A 102 3.28 12.66 -3.35
N SER A 103 2.67 11.80 -2.54
CA SER A 103 1.45 12.18 -1.81
C SER A 103 1.78 13.17 -0.69
N PRO A 104 0.80 13.98 -0.24
CA PRO A 104 1.06 15.01 0.80
C PRO A 104 1.05 14.46 2.23
N LEU A 105 1.34 13.19 2.43
CA LEU A 105 1.50 12.58 3.75
C LEU A 105 2.66 13.25 4.51
N LYS A 106 2.55 13.31 5.84
CA LYS A 106 3.50 14.01 6.71
C LYS A 106 4.25 13.01 7.61
N ASN A 107 5.50 13.36 7.96
CA ASN A 107 6.31 12.57 8.90
C ASN A 107 6.34 11.08 8.55
N THR A 108 6.53 10.80 7.26
CA THR A 108 6.40 9.45 6.73
C THR A 108 7.68 8.62 6.88
N ILE A 109 7.49 7.31 7.05
CA ILE A 109 8.52 6.34 6.70
C ILE A 109 8.27 5.86 5.26
N MET A 110 9.33 5.43 4.58
CA MET A 110 9.22 4.82 3.25
C MET A 110 9.62 3.36 3.33
N LEU A 111 8.83 2.50 2.68
CA LEU A 111 9.15 1.08 2.51
C LEU A 111 9.31 0.75 1.03
N CYS A 112 10.20 -0.20 0.77
CA CYS A 112 10.55 -0.65 -0.59
C CYS A 112 10.67 -2.19 -0.58
N GLY A 113 10.13 -2.85 -1.59
CA GLY A 113 10.19 -4.31 -1.69
C GLY A 113 11.61 -4.88 -1.64
N SER A 114 12.60 -4.08 -2.10
CA SER A 114 14.01 -4.51 -2.06
C SER A 114 14.53 -4.75 -0.65
N ALA A 115 13.97 -4.07 0.36
CA ALA A 115 14.36 -4.26 1.76
C ALA A 115 13.79 -5.57 2.34
N PHE A 116 12.85 -6.21 1.64
CA PHE A 116 12.15 -7.42 2.09
C PHE A 116 12.43 -8.63 1.18
N GLY A 117 13.44 -8.54 0.30
CA GLY A 117 13.77 -9.61 -0.62
C GLY A 117 12.76 -9.82 -1.75
N LEU A 118 11.82 -8.89 -1.92
CA LEU A 118 10.81 -8.99 -2.97
C LEU A 118 11.38 -8.59 -4.33
N LYS A 119 10.73 -9.04 -5.41
CA LYS A 119 11.15 -8.66 -6.77
C LYS A 119 10.54 -7.34 -7.23
N VAL A 120 9.54 -6.79 -6.54
CA VAL A 120 9.02 -5.44 -6.79
C VAL A 120 9.82 -4.41 -6.00
N ARG A 121 9.97 -3.18 -6.52
CA ARG A 121 10.43 -2.03 -5.72
C ARG A 121 9.27 -1.43 -4.95
N ARG A 122 8.26 -0.99 -5.63
CA ARG A 122 6.95 -0.52 -5.12
C ARG A 122 7.08 0.36 -3.88
N HIS A 123 7.85 1.46 -3.99
CA HIS A 123 8.01 2.43 -2.90
C HIS A 123 6.65 2.93 -2.42
N ARG A 124 6.45 2.92 -1.12
CA ARG A 124 5.23 3.43 -0.47
C ARG A 124 5.59 4.22 0.77
N LEU A 125 4.85 5.31 0.97
CA LEU A 125 4.94 6.14 2.17
C LEU A 125 3.89 5.70 3.17
N PHE A 126 4.27 5.78 4.45
CA PHE A 126 3.36 5.46 5.56
C PHE A 126 3.46 6.57 6.59
N GLU A 127 2.32 7.21 6.88
CA GLU A 127 2.14 8.18 7.97
C GLU A 127 1.45 7.49 9.13
N SER A 128 1.83 7.81 10.36
CA SER A 128 1.19 7.23 11.56
C SER A 128 1.30 8.21 12.72
N ASN A 129 0.36 8.12 13.67
CA ASN A 129 0.48 8.78 14.98
C ASN A 129 1.31 7.95 15.97
N MET A 130 1.83 6.80 15.53
CA MET A 130 2.72 5.97 16.33
C MET A 130 4.16 6.07 15.80
N ALA A 131 5.14 5.86 16.66
CA ALA A 131 6.55 5.84 16.24
C ALA A 131 6.83 4.62 15.36
N LEU A 132 7.24 4.85 14.13
CA LEU A 132 7.61 3.81 13.17
C LEU A 132 8.99 4.09 12.59
N VAL A 133 9.74 3.04 12.33
CA VAL A 133 11.07 3.12 11.69
C VAL A 133 10.97 2.57 10.28
N GLY A 134 11.48 3.31 9.30
CA GLY A 134 11.52 2.88 7.91
C GLY A 134 12.67 1.93 7.60
N THR A 135 12.80 1.55 6.33
CA THR A 135 13.88 0.68 5.86
C THR A 135 14.74 1.40 4.82
N VAL A 136 15.96 0.92 4.65
CA VAL A 136 16.85 1.38 3.57
C VAL A 136 16.65 0.48 2.35
N CYS A 137 16.56 1.08 1.16
CA CYS A 137 16.44 0.34 -0.10
C CYS A 137 17.70 -0.47 -0.39
N ASN A 138 17.53 -1.67 -0.91
CA ASN A 138 18.62 -2.56 -1.32
C ASN A 138 18.53 -2.88 -2.82
N HIS A 139 18.45 -1.83 -3.65
CA HIS A 139 18.26 -1.96 -5.11
C HIS A 139 19.44 -2.66 -5.80
N LYS A 140 20.65 -2.49 -5.28
CA LYS A 140 21.85 -3.07 -5.89
C LYS A 140 21.77 -4.61 -5.84
N GLU A 141 21.45 -5.17 -4.70
CA GLU A 141 21.32 -6.62 -4.55
C GLU A 141 20.05 -7.18 -5.18
N GLN A 142 18.97 -6.40 -5.16
CA GLN A 142 17.71 -6.80 -5.81
C GLN A 142 17.89 -6.98 -7.33
N GLY A 143 18.71 -6.15 -7.96
CA GLY A 143 18.88 -6.13 -9.40
C GLY A 143 17.67 -5.54 -10.12
N LYS A 144 17.28 -6.14 -11.25
CA LYS A 144 16.18 -5.64 -12.08
C LYS A 144 14.83 -6.02 -11.46
N PRO A 145 13.99 -5.03 -11.11
CA PRO A 145 12.69 -5.33 -10.51
C PRO A 145 11.67 -5.81 -11.54
N ILE A 146 10.62 -6.47 -11.02
CA ILE A 146 9.44 -6.84 -11.79
C ILE A 146 8.35 -5.79 -11.51
N GLY A 147 7.78 -5.21 -12.57
CA GLY A 147 6.67 -4.27 -12.46
C GLY A 147 5.34 -5.00 -12.32
N VAL A 148 4.49 -4.54 -11.41
CA VAL A 148 3.12 -5.08 -11.24
C VAL A 148 2.16 -3.90 -11.44
N TYR A 149 1.98 -3.50 -12.70
CA TYR A 149 1.13 -2.38 -13.15
C TYR A 149 0.87 -2.54 -14.66
N GLY A 150 -0.04 -1.75 -15.23
CA GLY A 150 -0.36 -1.80 -16.66
C GLY A 150 -1.06 -3.12 -17.04
N ALA A 151 -0.67 -3.68 -18.19
CA ALA A 151 -1.10 -4.99 -18.65
C ALA A 151 0.04 -6.02 -18.52
N LEU A 152 -0.32 -7.29 -18.37
CA LEU A 152 0.66 -8.37 -18.31
C LEU A 152 1.48 -8.40 -19.61
N GLY A 153 2.79 -8.53 -19.47
CA GLY A 153 3.71 -8.62 -20.60
C GLY A 153 4.02 -7.30 -21.28
N ASP A 154 3.40 -6.19 -20.87
CA ASP A 154 3.71 -4.88 -21.47
C ASP A 154 5.17 -4.52 -21.27
N GLN A 155 5.75 -3.90 -22.29
CA GLN A 155 7.06 -3.27 -22.14
C GLN A 155 6.89 -1.97 -21.35
N PRO A 156 7.78 -1.67 -20.40
CA PRO A 156 7.69 -0.41 -19.66
C PRO A 156 7.74 0.77 -20.63
N GLN A 157 6.66 1.51 -20.70
CA GLN A 157 6.57 2.72 -21.52
C GLN A 157 7.17 3.89 -20.74
N GLY A 158 8.42 4.12 -20.88
CA GLY A 158 9.08 5.26 -20.25
C GLY A 158 10.56 5.17 -20.44
N ARG A 159 11.02 5.76 -21.52
CA ARG A 159 12.45 6.04 -21.69
C ARG A 159 12.73 7.42 -21.09
N ASP A 160 13.77 7.49 -20.33
CA ASP A 160 14.36 8.78 -19.98
C ASP A 160 14.80 9.46 -21.27
N LEU A 161 14.25 10.63 -21.55
CA LEU A 161 14.50 11.35 -22.81
C LEU A 161 15.96 11.78 -22.97
N LYS A 162 16.71 11.89 -21.87
CA LYS A 162 18.13 12.30 -21.92
C LYS A 162 19.08 11.12 -22.09
N THR A 163 18.76 9.98 -21.46
CA THR A 163 19.65 8.82 -21.45
C THR A 163 19.17 7.67 -22.31
N GLY A 164 17.91 7.68 -22.77
CA GLY A 164 17.29 6.58 -23.50
C GLY A 164 17.04 5.34 -22.65
N ALA A 165 17.41 5.36 -21.37
CA ALA A 165 17.26 4.23 -20.47
C ALA A 165 15.82 4.11 -19.96
N TYR A 166 15.37 2.89 -19.72
CA TYR A 166 14.05 2.68 -19.07
C TYR A 166 14.07 3.24 -17.65
N VAL A 167 13.10 4.10 -17.35
CA VAL A 167 13.02 4.88 -16.11
C VAL A 167 13.00 4.00 -14.83
N TYR A 168 12.68 2.71 -14.96
CA TYR A 168 12.58 1.80 -13.80
C TYR A 168 13.50 0.58 -13.87
N GLY A 169 14.25 0.42 -14.95
CA GLY A 169 15.28 -0.62 -15.08
C GLY A 169 14.80 -2.06 -15.06
N GLY A 170 13.47 -2.27 -15.08
CA GLY A 170 12.86 -3.60 -15.00
C GLY A 170 11.84 -3.83 -16.10
N ARG A 171 11.13 -4.95 -16.04
CA ARG A 171 10.05 -5.32 -16.97
C ARG A 171 8.75 -5.56 -16.21
N ILE A 172 7.62 -5.53 -16.91
CA ILE A 172 6.32 -5.90 -16.30
C ILE A 172 6.23 -7.43 -16.26
N ALA A 173 5.56 -7.94 -15.22
CA ALA A 173 5.33 -9.37 -15.05
C ALA A 173 4.65 -9.96 -16.29
N GLN A 174 5.12 -11.12 -16.73
CA GLN A 174 4.58 -11.82 -17.91
C GLN A 174 3.33 -12.65 -17.53
N THR A 175 3.25 -13.10 -16.31
CA THR A 175 2.14 -13.92 -15.81
C THR A 175 1.69 -13.42 -14.43
N ILE A 176 0.48 -13.83 -14.04
CA ILE A 176 -0.07 -13.56 -12.70
C ILE A 176 0.81 -14.24 -11.64
N ASP A 177 1.28 -15.46 -11.90
CA ASP A 177 2.14 -16.20 -10.97
C ASP A 177 3.45 -15.46 -10.71
N GLU A 178 4.05 -14.91 -11.77
CA GLU A 178 5.27 -14.09 -11.63
C GLU A 178 5.01 -12.83 -10.80
N ALA A 179 3.89 -12.17 -11.05
CA ALA A 179 3.49 -10.98 -10.29
C ALA A 179 3.26 -11.34 -8.81
N SER A 180 2.62 -12.45 -8.61
CA SER A 180 2.34 -13.00 -7.27
C SER A 180 3.62 -13.28 -6.50
N UNK A 181 4.48 -13.72 -7.08
CA UNK A 181 5.64 -13.93 -6.53
C UNK A 181 6.36 -12.82 -6.24
N ALA A 182 6.39 -11.97 -7.16
CA ALA A 182 7.12 -10.72 -6.94
C ALA A 182 6.59 -9.88 -5.78
N MET A 183 5.30 -9.93 -5.53
CA MET A 183 4.59 -9.18 -4.49
C MET A 183 4.48 -9.93 -3.15
N GLY A 184 4.70 -11.24 -3.15
CA GLY A 184 4.41 -12.09 -1.99
C GLY A 184 2.91 -12.22 -1.72
N ILE A 185 2.09 -12.28 -2.79
CA ILE A 185 0.63 -12.36 -2.72
C ILE A 185 0.16 -13.44 -3.69
N ASN A 186 -0.42 -14.53 -3.19
CA ASN A 186 -0.81 -15.67 -4.03
C ASN A 186 -2.33 -15.91 -4.11
N TRP A 187 -3.14 -14.97 -3.62
CA TRP A 187 -4.60 -15.12 -3.57
C TRP A 187 -5.35 -14.05 -4.38
N MET A 188 -4.65 -13.12 -5.00
CA MET A 188 -5.26 -11.99 -5.73
C MET A 188 -5.18 -12.18 -7.24
N LYS A 189 -6.18 -11.64 -7.94
CA LYS A 189 -6.18 -11.53 -9.41
C LYS A 189 -5.36 -10.32 -9.85
N TRP A 190 -5.01 -10.28 -11.14
CA TRP A 190 -4.17 -9.21 -11.70
C TRP A 190 -4.64 -7.79 -11.35
N GLY A 191 -5.96 -7.53 -11.48
CA GLY A 191 -6.52 -6.22 -11.17
C GLY A 191 -6.29 -5.80 -9.72
N GLU A 192 -6.38 -6.75 -8.79
CA GLU A 192 -6.17 -6.52 -7.36
C GLU A 192 -4.67 -6.37 -7.04
N LEU A 193 -3.82 -7.22 -7.64
CA LEU A 193 -2.36 -7.17 -7.46
C LEU A 193 -1.78 -5.80 -7.83
N LYS A 194 -2.30 -5.18 -8.88
CA LYS A 194 -1.83 -3.85 -9.32
C LYS A 194 -2.06 -2.77 -8.26
N GLU A 195 -3.12 -2.89 -7.49
CA GLU A 195 -3.51 -1.92 -6.45
C GLU A 195 -2.93 -2.27 -5.07
N ALA A 196 -2.62 -3.53 -4.83
CA ALA A 196 -2.17 -4.04 -3.54
C ALA A 196 -0.79 -3.51 -3.12
N ILE A 197 -0.54 -3.52 -1.82
CA ILE A 197 0.80 -3.37 -1.25
C ILE A 197 1.29 -4.74 -0.76
N PRO A 198 2.60 -5.02 -0.83
CA PRO A 198 3.12 -6.29 -0.34
C PRO A 198 2.81 -6.52 1.14
N PRO A 199 2.31 -7.70 1.53
CA PRO A 199 2.06 -8.00 2.94
C PRO A 199 3.28 -7.80 3.84
N ALA A 200 4.48 -7.97 3.31
CA ALA A 200 5.72 -7.75 4.06
C ALA A 200 5.82 -6.33 4.66
N TYR A 201 5.22 -5.32 4.00
CA TYR A 201 5.23 -3.94 4.52
C TYR A 201 4.38 -3.82 5.79
N THR A 202 3.14 -4.27 5.71
CA THR A 202 2.23 -4.20 6.85
C THR A 202 2.57 -5.22 7.93
N GLN A 203 3.28 -6.30 7.58
CA GLN A 203 3.88 -7.19 8.59
C GLN A 203 4.97 -6.47 9.38
N TYR A 204 5.88 -5.81 8.68
CA TYR A 204 6.97 -5.05 9.31
C TYR A 204 6.44 -3.94 10.24
N ILE A 205 5.41 -3.21 9.78
CA ILE A 205 4.75 -2.17 10.58
C ILE A 205 4.04 -2.81 11.78
N GLY A 206 3.29 -3.88 11.56
CA GLY A 206 2.55 -4.60 12.61
C GLY A 206 3.46 -5.13 13.71
N GLU A 207 4.63 -5.67 13.33
CA GLU A 207 5.60 -6.15 14.32
C GLU A 207 6.10 -5.02 15.22
N GLN A 208 6.34 -3.84 14.67
CA GLN A 208 6.74 -2.66 15.46
C GLN A 208 5.63 -2.25 16.43
N ILE A 209 4.39 -2.17 15.93
CA ILE A 209 3.24 -1.74 16.72
C ILE A 209 2.98 -2.71 17.88
N ILE A 210 2.99 -4.02 17.61
CA ILE A 210 2.75 -5.05 18.63
C ILE A 210 3.83 -5.00 19.71
N ARG A 211 5.11 -4.90 19.31
CA ARG A 211 6.22 -4.81 20.28
C ARG A 211 6.13 -3.54 21.13
N ASN A 212 5.80 -2.41 20.54
CA ASN A 212 5.67 -1.15 21.28
C ASN A 212 4.56 -1.23 22.33
N LYS A 213 3.42 -1.88 22.02
CA LYS A 213 2.34 -2.10 22.98
C LYS A 213 2.74 -3.02 24.15
N GLN A 214 3.68 -3.94 23.94
CA GLN A 214 4.13 -4.87 25.01
C GLN A 214 5.10 -4.20 26.00
N VAL A 215 5.72 -3.10 25.63
CA VAL A 215 6.71 -2.40 26.46
C VAL A 215 6.09 -1.25 27.27
N GLY A 216 4.92 -0.76 26.89
CA GLY A 216 4.19 0.30 27.59
C GLY A 216 3.19 -0.22 28.59
#